data_440f0b9ad658847fe37b8181ed0997c5
#
_entry.id   440f0b9ad658847fe37b8181ed0997c5
#
_cell.length_a   1.000
_cell.length_b   1.000
_cell.length_c   1.000
_cell.angle_alpha   90.00
_cell.angle_beta   90.00
_cell.angle_gamma   90.00
#
_symmetry.space_group_name_H-M   'P 1'
#
loop_
_entity.id
_entity.type
_entity.pdbx_description
1 polymer ?
#
loop_
_entity_poly.entity_id
_entity_poly.type
_entity_poly.pdbx_seq_one_letter_code
_entity_poly.pdbx_strand_id
1 'polypeptide(L)'
;MTTPPPGSGSSDTGYKNVSHDYSDSKKTSVGKVPKFNGDAEEFSWWKTNFYSYIMSLDEELWDILEDGVGGLVLDEEGAAVDRKKHTPELRKLYKKHHIIRGALVTAIPKAEYMKMSDKSTAKAVFASLCSNYEGSKKVKEAKALMLVHQYELFKMKDDETIEEMYSRFQTLVSGLQILKKIHVASDHVSKILRSLPAR
;
A
#
# COMPACT_ATOMS: atom_id res chain seq x y z
N MET A 1 88.18 -14.34 6.07
CA MET A 1 88.09 -13.14 5.25
C MET A 1 87.39 -13.52 3.95
N THR A 2 86.08 -13.36 3.86
CA THR A 2 85.35 -13.59 2.61
C THR A 2 84.11 -12.74 2.69
N THR A 3 84.02 -11.81 1.82
CA THR A 3 82.90 -10.88 1.60
C THR A 3 81.71 -11.60 0.99
N PRO A 4 80.44 -11.25 1.35
CA PRO A 4 79.25 -11.80 0.72
C PRO A 4 78.89 -11.03 -0.57
N PRO A 5 78.21 -11.68 -1.51
CA PRO A 5 77.78 -11.07 -2.77
C PRO A 5 76.51 -10.22 -2.63
N PRO A 6 76.22 -9.33 -3.58
CA PRO A 6 75.10 -8.37 -3.52
C PRO A 6 73.77 -9.01 -3.88
N GLY A 7 72.74 -8.47 -3.22
CA GLY A 7 71.35 -8.92 -3.35
C GLY A 7 70.73 -8.65 -4.70
N SER A 8 69.89 -9.60 -5.14
CA SER A 8 69.01 -9.53 -6.29
C SER A 8 67.77 -8.73 -5.95
N GLY A 9 67.46 -7.70 -6.76
CA GLY A 9 66.26 -6.89 -6.66
C GLY A 9 64.97 -7.68 -6.92
N SER A 10 64.08 -7.59 -5.98
CA SER A 10 62.70 -8.04 -6.13
C SER A 10 61.89 -6.99 -6.86
N SER A 11 61.40 -7.35 -8.02
CA SER A 11 60.43 -6.54 -8.79
C SER A 11 59.09 -6.61 -8.09
N ASP A 12 58.73 -5.49 -7.46
CA ASP A 12 57.41 -5.28 -6.89
C ASP A 12 56.41 -5.00 -8.04
N THR A 13 55.67 -6.04 -8.43
CA THR A 13 54.53 -5.91 -9.33
C THR A 13 53.31 -5.44 -8.50
N GLY A 14 53.17 -4.13 -8.41
CA GLY A 14 51.98 -3.50 -7.83
C GLY A 14 50.69 -3.93 -8.54
N TYR A 15 49.96 -4.85 -7.94
CA TYR A 15 48.55 -5.03 -8.27
C TYR A 15 47.81 -3.79 -7.82
N LYS A 16 47.47 -2.92 -8.82
CA LYS A 16 46.48 -1.86 -8.66
C LYS A 16 45.15 -2.53 -8.36
N ASN A 17 44.74 -2.49 -7.11
CA ASN A 17 43.38 -2.74 -6.69
C ASN A 17 42.52 -1.69 -7.41
N VAL A 18 41.90 -2.07 -8.53
CA VAL A 18 40.79 -1.30 -9.12
C VAL A 18 39.62 -1.53 -8.18
N SER A 19 39.48 -0.64 -7.21
CA SER A 19 38.22 -0.48 -6.51
C SER A 19 37.19 -0.10 -7.55
N HIS A 20 36.36 -1.06 -7.96
CA HIS A 20 35.11 -0.76 -8.63
C HIS A 20 34.29 0.07 -7.65
N ASP A 21 34.38 1.37 -7.88
CA ASP A 21 33.47 2.35 -7.34
C ASP A 21 32.08 2.02 -7.91
N TYR A 22 31.39 1.14 -7.18
CA TYR A 22 29.98 0.85 -7.45
C TYR A 22 29.24 2.09 -6.99
N SER A 23 29.03 2.96 -8.00
CA SER A 23 28.30 4.22 -7.94
C SER A 23 27.25 4.19 -6.85
N ASP A 24 27.43 5.08 -5.93
CA ASP A 24 26.49 5.68 -5.01
C ASP A 24 25.13 5.92 -5.72
N SER A 25 24.32 4.87 -5.84
CA SER A 25 22.92 5.04 -6.18
C SER A 25 22.30 5.78 -5.01
N LYS A 26 21.97 7.05 -5.23
CA LYS A 26 21.20 7.95 -4.38
C LYS A 26 20.24 7.13 -3.51
N LYS A 27 20.60 6.90 -2.25
CA LYS A 27 19.67 6.52 -1.21
C LYS A 27 18.72 7.70 -1.03
N THR A 28 17.70 7.76 -1.88
CA THR A 28 16.52 8.55 -1.57
C THR A 28 16.12 8.09 -0.18
N SER A 29 16.08 9.00 0.77
CA SER A 29 15.62 8.74 2.13
C SER A 29 14.14 8.37 2.05
N VAL A 30 13.88 7.11 1.70
CA VAL A 30 12.54 6.57 1.67
C VAL A 30 12.08 6.51 3.11
N GLY A 31 10.98 7.19 3.42
CA GLY A 31 10.40 7.25 4.75
C GLY A 31 10.13 5.86 5.33
N LYS A 32 9.82 5.81 6.61
CA LYS A 32 9.43 4.54 7.26
C LYS A 32 8.11 4.02 6.66
N VAL A 33 7.98 2.69 6.57
CA VAL A 33 6.73 2.03 6.16
C VAL A 33 5.57 2.54 7.02
N PRO A 34 4.49 3.07 6.41
CA PRO A 34 3.31 3.51 7.13
C PRO A 34 2.70 2.37 7.94
N LYS A 35 2.52 2.57 9.24
CA LYS A 35 1.96 1.57 10.14
C LYS A 35 0.44 1.67 10.19
N PHE A 36 -0.23 0.55 10.08
CA PHE A 36 -1.65 0.41 10.36
C PHE A 36 -1.86 0.23 11.87
N ASN A 37 -2.83 0.90 12.45
CA ASN A 37 -3.13 0.80 13.89
C ASN A 37 -4.20 -0.25 14.22
N GLY A 38 -4.87 -0.82 13.19
CA GLY A 38 -5.96 -1.78 13.36
C GLY A 38 -7.36 -1.14 13.44
N ASP A 39 -7.46 0.18 13.27
CA ASP A 39 -8.73 0.88 13.27
C ASP A 39 -9.38 0.87 11.86
N ALA A 40 -10.64 0.44 11.81
CA ALA A 40 -11.39 0.36 10.55
C ALA A 40 -11.65 1.74 9.92
N GLU A 41 -11.80 2.79 10.71
CA GLU A 41 -12.02 4.15 10.19
C GLU A 41 -10.74 4.72 9.56
N GLU A 42 -9.58 4.35 10.10
CA GLU A 42 -8.27 4.76 9.61
C GLU A 42 -7.76 3.92 8.43
N PHE A 43 -8.41 2.80 8.11
CA PHE A 43 -7.93 1.87 7.09
C PHE A 43 -7.80 2.52 5.71
N SER A 44 -8.77 3.31 5.29
CA SER A 44 -8.75 3.98 3.98
C SER A 44 -7.58 4.98 3.88
N TRP A 45 -7.33 5.74 4.95
CA TRP A 45 -6.21 6.67 5.04
C TRP A 45 -4.86 5.92 5.02
N TRP A 46 -4.74 4.87 5.84
CA TRP A 46 -3.54 4.05 5.84
C TRP A 46 -3.26 3.44 4.47
N LYS A 47 -4.28 2.91 3.79
CA LYS A 47 -4.14 2.32 2.44
C LYS A 47 -3.60 3.35 1.44
N THR A 48 -4.09 4.58 1.48
CA THR A 48 -3.60 5.68 0.63
C THR A 48 -2.14 6.01 0.91
N ASN A 49 -1.76 6.11 2.18
CA ASN A 49 -0.38 6.36 2.59
C ASN A 49 0.55 5.20 2.19
N PHE A 50 0.09 3.96 2.38
CA PHE A 50 0.84 2.77 1.99
C PHE A 50 1.04 2.71 0.47
N TYR A 51 -0.01 3.00 -0.31
CA TYR A 51 0.09 3.14 -1.77
C TYR A 51 1.16 4.17 -2.17
N SER A 52 1.08 5.38 -1.64
CA SER A 52 2.04 6.45 -1.95
C SER A 52 3.48 6.08 -1.58
N TYR A 53 3.65 5.38 -0.45
CA TYR A 53 4.94 4.86 -0.02
C TYR A 53 5.49 3.81 -1.01
N ILE A 54 4.68 2.85 -1.42
CA ILE A 54 5.08 1.78 -2.35
C ILE A 54 5.41 2.36 -3.73
N MET A 55 4.59 3.27 -4.25
CA MET A 55 4.84 3.93 -5.53
C MET A 55 6.14 4.76 -5.52
N SER A 56 6.53 5.30 -4.37
CA SER A 56 7.82 5.99 -4.22
C SER A 56 9.04 5.06 -4.22
N LEU A 57 8.84 3.78 -3.94
CA LEU A 57 9.89 2.76 -4.01
C LEU A 57 10.05 2.17 -5.41
N ASP A 58 8.96 1.62 -5.93
CA ASP A 58 8.91 0.93 -7.22
C ASP A 58 7.42 0.62 -7.55
N GLU A 59 6.92 1.13 -8.67
CA GLU A 59 5.52 0.94 -9.10
C GLU A 59 5.16 -0.54 -9.32
N GLU A 60 6.09 -1.36 -9.82
CA GLU A 60 5.87 -2.79 -10.02
C GLU A 60 5.56 -3.54 -8.69
N LEU A 61 5.89 -2.98 -7.54
CA LEU A 61 5.53 -3.57 -6.25
C LEU A 61 4.03 -3.52 -5.97
N TRP A 62 3.35 -2.48 -6.48
CA TRP A 62 1.90 -2.38 -6.34
C TRP A 62 1.18 -3.38 -7.24
N ASP A 63 1.65 -3.56 -8.45
CA ASP A 63 1.11 -4.57 -9.40
C ASP A 63 1.16 -5.98 -8.78
N ILE A 64 2.22 -6.29 -8.02
CA ILE A 64 2.32 -7.57 -7.30
C ILE A 64 1.23 -7.74 -6.23
N LEU A 65 0.76 -6.65 -5.61
CA LEU A 65 -0.35 -6.72 -4.66
C LEU A 65 -1.70 -6.95 -5.35
N GLU A 66 -1.88 -6.41 -6.55
CA GLU A 66 -3.12 -6.53 -7.31
C GLU A 66 -3.16 -7.84 -8.11
N ASP A 67 -2.11 -8.14 -8.87
CA ASP A 67 -2.08 -9.25 -9.82
C ASP A 67 -1.36 -10.50 -9.30
N GLY A 68 -0.44 -10.32 -8.34
CA GLY A 68 0.44 -11.39 -7.85
C GLY A 68 1.65 -11.60 -8.75
N VAL A 69 2.35 -12.71 -8.54
CA VAL A 69 3.58 -13.06 -9.30
C VAL A 69 3.40 -14.28 -10.22
N GLY A 70 2.23 -14.87 -10.25
CA GLY A 70 1.88 -16.04 -11.07
C GLY A 70 2.53 -17.35 -10.60
N GLY A 71 1.94 -18.46 -11.07
CA GLY A 71 2.33 -19.82 -10.70
C GLY A 71 3.70 -20.31 -11.21
N LEU A 72 4.39 -19.52 -12.03
CA LEU A 72 5.78 -19.80 -12.45
C LEU A 72 6.80 -19.34 -11.39
N VAL A 73 6.40 -18.49 -10.47
CA VAL A 73 7.27 -17.91 -9.43
C VAL A 73 6.98 -18.54 -8.06
N LEU A 74 5.70 -18.63 -7.70
CA LEU A 74 5.21 -19.20 -6.44
C LEU A 74 4.11 -20.21 -6.74
N ASP A 75 4.08 -21.32 -5.99
CA ASP A 75 2.97 -22.27 -5.97
C ASP A 75 1.78 -21.73 -5.15
N GLU A 76 0.72 -22.53 -5.03
CA GLU A 76 -0.49 -22.17 -4.27
C GLU A 76 -0.21 -21.94 -2.77
N GLU A 77 0.79 -22.60 -2.22
CA GLU A 77 1.25 -22.45 -0.84
C GLU A 77 2.18 -21.24 -0.65
N GLY A 78 2.57 -20.56 -1.73
CA GLY A 78 3.47 -19.41 -1.71
C GLY A 78 4.96 -19.76 -1.60
N ALA A 79 5.32 -21.01 -1.84
CA ALA A 79 6.70 -21.44 -1.95
C ALA A 79 7.27 -21.21 -3.35
N ALA A 80 8.59 -21.02 -3.45
CA ALA A 80 9.24 -20.78 -4.74
C ALA A 80 9.23 -22.03 -5.62
N VAL A 81 8.61 -21.94 -6.78
CA VAL A 81 8.61 -23.02 -7.78
C VAL A 81 9.99 -23.10 -8.41
N ASP A 82 10.66 -24.23 -8.22
CA ASP A 82 11.96 -24.57 -8.81
C ASP A 82 12.94 -23.39 -9.00
N ARG A 83 13.22 -22.69 -7.89
CA ARG A 83 14.01 -21.44 -7.83
C ARG A 83 15.32 -21.53 -8.65
N LYS A 84 15.89 -22.73 -8.82
CA LYS A 84 17.14 -22.91 -9.58
C LYS A 84 16.93 -22.70 -11.07
N LYS A 85 15.73 -22.92 -11.58
CA LYS A 85 15.36 -22.75 -12.98
C LYS A 85 14.77 -21.37 -13.31
N HIS A 86 14.61 -20.49 -12.31
CA HIS A 86 14.12 -19.14 -12.56
C HIS A 86 15.04 -18.40 -13.54
N THR A 87 14.46 -17.81 -14.57
CA THR A 87 15.13 -16.81 -15.41
C THR A 87 15.50 -15.57 -14.60
N PRO A 88 16.38 -14.70 -15.11
CA PRO A 88 16.70 -13.44 -14.45
C PRO A 88 15.44 -12.60 -14.10
N GLU A 89 14.45 -12.57 -15.01
CA GLU A 89 13.18 -11.84 -14.84
C GLU A 89 12.35 -12.44 -13.70
N LEU A 90 12.18 -13.77 -13.68
CA LEU A 90 11.46 -14.47 -12.61
C LEU A 90 12.14 -14.28 -11.24
N ARG A 91 13.49 -14.24 -11.21
CA ARG A 91 14.24 -13.93 -9.99
C ARG A 91 14.02 -12.51 -9.51
N LYS A 92 13.92 -11.53 -10.42
CA LYS A 92 13.61 -10.14 -10.11
C LYS A 92 12.21 -10.04 -9.50
N LEU A 93 11.22 -10.68 -10.14
CA LEU A 93 9.85 -10.71 -9.67
C LEU A 93 9.71 -11.38 -8.29
N TYR A 94 10.40 -12.51 -8.09
CA TYR A 94 10.47 -13.18 -6.79
C TYR A 94 11.04 -12.27 -5.70
N LYS A 95 12.12 -11.54 -5.97
CA LYS A 95 12.68 -10.56 -5.03
C LYS A 95 11.69 -9.45 -4.70
N LYS A 96 11.04 -8.86 -5.70
CA LYS A 96 10.03 -7.82 -5.53
C LYS A 96 8.85 -8.30 -4.69
N HIS A 97 8.36 -9.54 -4.91
CA HIS A 97 7.34 -10.15 -4.06
C HIS A 97 7.75 -10.18 -2.59
N HIS A 98 8.99 -10.56 -2.29
CA HIS A 98 9.47 -10.59 -0.89
C HIS A 98 9.68 -9.21 -0.30
N ILE A 99 10.06 -8.21 -1.09
CA ILE A 99 10.15 -6.81 -0.64
C ILE A 99 8.79 -6.30 -0.22
N ILE A 100 7.77 -6.41 -1.10
CA ILE A 100 6.44 -5.92 -0.78
C ILE A 100 5.76 -6.72 0.33
N ARG A 101 5.96 -8.05 0.38
CA ARG A 101 5.47 -8.88 1.47
C ARG A 101 6.08 -8.47 2.81
N GLY A 102 7.38 -8.19 2.84
CA GLY A 102 8.08 -7.68 4.03
C GLY A 102 7.55 -6.31 4.48
N ALA A 103 7.29 -5.41 3.54
CA ALA A 103 6.67 -4.11 3.82
C ALA A 103 5.28 -4.28 4.45
N LEU A 104 4.42 -5.15 3.89
CA LEU A 104 3.10 -5.45 4.45
C LEU A 104 3.17 -6.00 5.87
N VAL A 105 3.97 -7.05 6.09
CA VAL A 105 4.12 -7.67 7.42
C VAL A 105 4.65 -6.65 8.44
N THR A 106 5.50 -5.73 7.99
CA THR A 106 5.99 -4.64 8.83
C THR A 106 4.91 -3.60 9.12
N ALA A 107 4.05 -3.31 8.15
CA ALA A 107 2.98 -2.30 8.26
C ALA A 107 1.83 -2.73 9.16
N ILE A 108 1.49 -4.02 9.18
CA ILE A 108 0.29 -4.56 9.80
C ILE A 108 0.57 -4.98 11.26
N PRO A 109 -0.33 -4.69 12.23
CA PRO A 109 -0.21 -5.22 13.59
C PRO A 109 -0.23 -6.76 13.60
N LYS A 110 0.58 -7.37 14.46
CA LYS A 110 0.64 -8.83 14.60
C LYS A 110 -0.75 -9.46 14.82
N ALA A 111 -1.58 -8.82 15.64
CA ALA A 111 -2.94 -9.32 15.92
C ALA A 111 -3.80 -9.39 14.65
N GLU A 112 -3.71 -8.39 13.76
CA GLU A 112 -4.44 -8.39 12.49
C GLU A 112 -3.88 -9.39 11.49
N TYR A 113 -2.56 -9.50 11.41
CA TYR A 113 -1.91 -10.50 10.57
C TYR A 113 -2.31 -11.93 10.96
N MET A 114 -2.44 -12.21 12.26
CA MET A 114 -2.82 -13.54 12.74
C MET A 114 -4.26 -13.92 12.41
N LYS A 115 -5.17 -12.96 12.23
CA LYS A 115 -6.59 -13.20 11.87
C LYS A 115 -6.77 -13.58 10.39
N MET A 116 -5.78 -13.34 9.53
CA MET A 116 -5.88 -13.63 8.11
C MET A 116 -5.91 -15.14 7.88
N SER A 117 -6.80 -15.60 7.00
CA SER A 117 -6.93 -17.02 6.62
C SER A 117 -5.83 -17.45 5.66
N ASP A 118 -5.52 -16.60 4.67
CA ASP A 118 -4.48 -16.85 3.68
C ASP A 118 -3.34 -15.83 3.83
N LYS A 119 -2.13 -16.35 3.96
CA LYS A 119 -0.88 -15.60 4.13
C LYS A 119 0.20 -16.07 3.15
N SER A 120 -0.17 -16.89 2.17
CA SER A 120 0.75 -17.53 1.22
C SER A 120 1.56 -16.51 0.42
N THR A 121 0.90 -15.52 -0.15
CA THR A 121 1.51 -14.50 -1.01
C THR A 121 1.28 -13.07 -0.50
N ALA A 122 2.01 -12.10 -1.05
CA ALA A 122 1.77 -10.69 -0.76
C ALA A 122 0.35 -10.26 -1.17
N LYS A 123 -0.14 -10.73 -2.32
CA LYS A 123 -1.51 -10.52 -2.81
C LYS A 123 -2.54 -11.08 -1.83
N ALA A 124 -2.36 -12.32 -1.35
CA ALA A 124 -3.28 -12.95 -0.42
C ALA A 124 -3.38 -12.19 0.91
N VAL A 125 -2.24 -11.76 1.47
CA VAL A 125 -2.18 -10.94 2.68
C VAL A 125 -2.92 -9.61 2.47
N PHE A 126 -2.65 -8.91 1.37
CA PHE A 126 -3.28 -7.62 1.09
C PHE A 126 -4.78 -7.76 0.82
N ALA A 127 -5.19 -8.76 0.03
CA ALA A 127 -6.59 -9.05 -0.24
C ALA A 127 -7.37 -9.41 1.04
N SER A 128 -6.77 -10.23 1.92
CA SER A 128 -7.37 -10.57 3.22
C SER A 128 -7.56 -9.32 4.09
N LEU A 129 -6.57 -8.42 4.11
CA LEU A 129 -6.65 -7.18 4.84
C LEU A 129 -7.76 -6.27 4.29
N CYS A 130 -7.80 -6.05 2.98
CA CYS A 130 -8.85 -5.27 2.32
C CYS A 130 -10.25 -5.87 2.57
N SER A 131 -10.39 -7.19 2.51
CA SER A 131 -11.65 -7.87 2.79
C SER A 131 -12.14 -7.62 4.22
N ASN A 132 -11.24 -7.65 5.19
CA ASN A 132 -11.59 -7.43 6.60
C ASN A 132 -12.04 -5.99 6.89
N TYR A 133 -11.38 -5.01 6.28
CA TYR A 133 -11.59 -3.59 6.61
C TYR A 133 -12.46 -2.82 5.60
N GLU A 134 -12.41 -3.15 4.32
CA GLU A 134 -13.31 -2.55 3.33
C GLU A 134 -14.67 -3.25 3.25
N GLY A 135 -14.78 -4.39 3.90
CA GLY A 135 -15.98 -5.21 3.92
C GLY A 135 -16.22 -6.01 2.64
N SER A 136 -17.07 -7.01 2.74
CA SER A 136 -17.55 -7.75 1.58
C SER A 136 -18.39 -6.82 0.69
N LYS A 137 -18.56 -7.17 -0.59
CA LYS A 137 -19.42 -6.42 -1.53
C LYS A 137 -20.79 -6.10 -0.94
N LYS A 138 -21.40 -7.03 -0.22
CA LYS A 138 -22.71 -6.85 0.45
C LYS A 138 -22.69 -5.77 1.53
N VAL A 139 -21.61 -5.70 2.34
CA VAL A 139 -21.46 -4.67 3.38
C VAL A 139 -21.27 -3.30 2.75
N LYS A 140 -20.47 -3.21 1.68
CA LYS A 140 -20.32 -1.96 0.90
C LYS A 140 -21.65 -1.49 0.29
N GLU A 141 -22.42 -2.41 -0.29
CA GLU A 141 -23.75 -2.12 -0.84
C GLU A 141 -24.73 -1.66 0.25
N ALA A 142 -24.76 -2.34 1.41
CA ALA A 142 -25.62 -1.95 2.53
C ALA A 142 -25.24 -0.55 3.07
N LYS A 143 -23.93 -0.27 3.22
CA LYS A 143 -23.44 1.06 3.62
C LYS A 143 -23.82 2.14 2.59
N ALA A 144 -23.72 1.82 1.29
CA ALA A 144 -24.14 2.73 0.23
C ALA A 144 -25.63 3.06 0.31
N LEU A 145 -26.50 2.06 0.50
CA LEU A 145 -27.94 2.27 0.67
C LEU A 145 -28.26 3.13 1.91
N MET A 146 -27.56 2.87 3.03
CA MET A 146 -27.74 3.68 4.24
C MET A 146 -27.36 5.14 4.01
N LEU A 147 -26.23 5.40 3.34
CA LEU A 147 -25.80 6.77 3.02
C LEU A 147 -26.73 7.47 2.02
N VAL A 148 -27.26 6.75 1.02
CA VAL A 148 -28.28 7.29 0.11
C VAL A 148 -29.54 7.70 0.89
N HIS A 149 -30.00 6.84 1.80
CA HIS A 149 -31.16 7.14 2.63
C HIS A 149 -30.91 8.36 3.55
N GLN A 150 -29.72 8.45 4.16
CA GLN A 150 -29.33 9.62 4.94
C GLN A 150 -29.27 10.90 4.09
N TYR A 151 -28.82 10.80 2.83
CA TYR A 151 -28.84 11.92 1.89
C TYR A 151 -30.26 12.36 1.55
N GLU A 152 -31.17 11.42 1.30
CA GLU A 152 -32.58 11.71 1.01
C GLU A 152 -33.29 12.38 2.19
N LEU A 153 -33.03 11.92 3.41
CA LEU A 153 -33.61 12.46 4.64
C LEU A 153 -32.85 13.66 5.21
N PHE A 154 -31.75 14.08 4.58
CA PHE A 154 -30.92 15.14 5.09
C PHE A 154 -31.70 16.45 5.25
N LYS A 155 -31.70 17.00 6.46
CA LYS A 155 -32.27 18.29 6.84
C LYS A 155 -31.39 18.98 7.88
N MET A 156 -31.49 20.30 7.95
CA MET A 156 -30.90 21.06 9.02
C MET A 156 -31.58 20.71 10.35
N LYS A 157 -30.81 20.58 11.41
CA LYS A 157 -31.30 20.36 12.77
C LYS A 157 -31.66 21.71 13.43
N ASP A 158 -32.55 21.67 14.42
CA ASP A 158 -33.05 22.89 15.04
C ASP A 158 -31.94 23.69 15.76
N ASP A 159 -30.94 23.02 16.31
CA ASP A 159 -29.87 23.62 17.14
C ASP A 159 -28.51 23.66 16.42
N GLU A 160 -28.45 23.47 15.07
CA GLU A 160 -27.17 23.53 14.34
C GLU A 160 -27.01 24.82 13.52
N THR A 161 -25.77 25.30 13.40
CA THR A 161 -25.42 26.40 12.49
C THR A 161 -25.35 25.91 11.04
N ILE A 162 -25.38 26.88 10.09
CA ILE A 162 -25.24 26.56 8.67
C ILE A 162 -23.89 25.89 8.38
N GLU A 163 -22.83 26.32 9.04
CA GLU A 163 -21.48 25.75 8.90
C GLU A 163 -21.42 24.30 9.37
N GLU A 164 -22.04 23.98 10.50
CA GLU A 164 -22.13 22.62 11.03
C GLU A 164 -22.97 21.72 10.12
N MET A 165 -24.12 22.20 9.67
CA MET A 165 -24.94 21.51 8.68
C MET A 165 -24.15 21.21 7.41
N TYR A 166 -23.43 22.19 6.87
CA TYR A 166 -22.65 22.04 5.64
C TYR A 166 -21.50 21.05 5.82
N SER A 167 -20.78 21.10 6.93
CA SER A 167 -19.73 20.13 7.26
C SER A 167 -20.26 18.69 7.31
N ARG A 168 -21.42 18.50 7.97
CA ARG A 168 -22.11 17.21 8.03
C ARG A 168 -22.57 16.72 6.65
N PHE A 169 -23.05 17.64 5.80
CA PHE A 169 -23.42 17.35 4.42
C PHE A 169 -22.22 16.92 3.57
N GLN A 170 -21.10 17.64 3.68
CA GLN A 170 -19.85 17.29 2.98
C GLN A 170 -19.35 15.89 3.35
N THR A 171 -19.40 15.55 4.63
CA THR A 171 -19.01 14.21 5.11
C THR A 171 -19.89 13.12 4.48
N LEU A 172 -21.19 13.36 4.40
CA LEU A 172 -22.14 12.43 3.78
C LEU A 172 -21.89 12.27 2.27
N VAL A 173 -21.68 13.37 1.55
CA VAL A 173 -21.37 13.36 0.10
C VAL A 173 -20.06 12.64 -0.18
N SER A 174 -19.01 12.89 0.63
CA SER A 174 -17.73 12.20 0.51
C SER A 174 -17.88 10.69 0.69
N GLY A 175 -18.68 10.24 1.65
CA GLY A 175 -19.00 8.83 1.85
C GLY A 175 -19.68 8.19 0.63
N LEU A 176 -20.62 8.90 0.00
CA LEU A 176 -21.30 8.45 -1.22
C LEU A 176 -20.33 8.37 -2.42
N GLN A 177 -19.44 9.34 -2.57
CA GLN A 177 -18.43 9.35 -3.63
C GLN A 177 -17.47 8.15 -3.53
N ILE A 178 -16.97 7.85 -2.32
CA ILE A 178 -16.10 6.68 -2.07
C ILE A 178 -16.80 5.38 -2.50
N LEU A 179 -18.11 5.27 -2.31
CA LEU A 179 -18.91 4.12 -2.71
C LEU A 179 -19.39 4.18 -4.18
N LYS A 180 -18.85 5.10 -4.98
CA LYS A 180 -19.19 5.31 -6.40
C LYS A 180 -20.68 5.60 -6.65
N LYS A 181 -21.38 6.16 -5.67
CA LYS A 181 -22.72 6.72 -5.78
C LYS A 181 -22.59 8.22 -6.01
N ILE A 182 -22.48 8.60 -7.29
CA ILE A 182 -22.22 10.00 -7.69
C ILE A 182 -23.55 10.70 -7.90
N HIS A 183 -23.76 11.83 -7.23
CA HIS A 183 -24.77 12.82 -7.54
C HIS A 183 -24.13 14.01 -8.23
N VAL A 184 -24.84 14.66 -9.13
CA VAL A 184 -24.33 15.85 -9.83
C VAL A 184 -24.26 17.03 -8.85
N ALA A 185 -23.28 17.93 -9.02
CA ALA A 185 -23.10 19.08 -8.10
C ALA A 185 -24.36 19.96 -7.98
N SER A 186 -25.16 20.11 -9.04
CA SER A 186 -26.44 20.81 -9.04
C SER A 186 -27.45 20.20 -8.07
N ASP A 187 -27.45 18.87 -7.93
CA ASP A 187 -28.34 18.15 -7.02
C ASP A 187 -27.97 18.42 -5.55
N HIS A 188 -26.68 18.57 -5.26
CA HIS A 188 -26.21 18.94 -3.92
C HIS A 188 -26.67 20.33 -3.50
N VAL A 189 -26.57 21.33 -4.40
CA VAL A 189 -27.06 22.69 -4.13
C VAL A 189 -28.55 22.68 -3.87
N SER A 190 -29.31 22.02 -4.75
CA SER A 190 -30.76 21.88 -4.63
C SER A 190 -31.16 21.15 -3.35
N LYS A 191 -30.37 20.17 -2.92
CA LYS A 191 -30.60 19.43 -1.67
C LYS A 191 -30.38 20.30 -0.44
N ILE A 192 -29.27 21.06 -0.41
CA ILE A 192 -28.97 21.99 0.68
C ILE A 192 -30.09 23.00 0.83
N LEU A 193 -30.51 23.67 -0.28
CA LEU A 193 -31.56 24.69 -0.22
C LEU A 193 -32.88 24.14 0.33
N ARG A 194 -33.25 22.91 -0.05
CA ARG A 194 -34.48 22.23 0.45
C ARG A 194 -34.34 21.70 1.89
N SER A 195 -33.11 21.65 2.40
CA SER A 195 -32.84 21.16 3.76
C SER A 195 -32.87 22.27 4.81
N LEU A 196 -32.91 23.54 4.40
CA LEU A 196 -33.04 24.68 5.30
C LEU A 196 -34.44 24.77 5.89
N PRO A 197 -34.60 25.27 7.12
CA PRO A 197 -35.93 25.50 7.70
C PRO A 197 -36.71 26.53 6.88
N ALA A 198 -37.99 26.25 6.71
CA ALA A 198 -38.92 27.24 6.11
C ALA A 198 -39.01 28.45 7.06
N ARG A 199 -38.82 29.64 6.52
CA ARG A 199 -39.04 30.90 7.25
C ARG A 199 -40.51 31.19 7.39
#